data_4555bff35f16e5f5c7cf99aca4454939
#
_entry.id   4555bff35f16e5f5c7cf99aca4454939
#
_cell.length_a   1.000
_cell.length_b   1.000
_cell.length_c   1.000
_cell.angle_alpha   90.00
_cell.angle_beta   90.00
_cell.angle_gamma   90.00
#
_symmetry.space_group_name_H-M   'P 1'
#
loop_
_entity.id
_entity.type
_entity.pdbx_description
1 polymer ?
#
loop_
_entity_poly.entity_id
_entity_poly.type
_entity_poly.pdbx_seq_one_letter_code
_entity_poly.pdbx_strand_id
1 'polypeptide(L)'
;MTAFRLAVENGYGMEFDLHLLKDGNLGVMHDSLLNRTTGQAGRIEDLTTEDLKNYRLENTEDTIPRFADVLTLVDGKVPLIIELKPEDGNHAKLSETACNMLKGYKGVYCIESFDPRCIAWLRKNRPDIIRGQLSENFFRDRTDLSDTLKFLLTHNLANFLCRPDFIAYKFADRNSTPSNWLCRRLWRVQGVSWTLRSKEDHDTALKEGWLSIFEGFRP
;
A
#
# COMPACT_ATOMS: atom_id res chain seq x y z
N MET A 1 8.77 13.44 5.73
CA MET A 1 8.00 13.70 6.97
C MET A 1 7.01 14.84 6.84
N THR A 2 7.28 15.85 6.01
CA THR A 2 6.39 17.01 5.83
C THR A 2 4.99 16.63 5.33
N ALA A 3 4.87 15.73 4.33
CA ALA A 3 3.59 15.27 3.82
C ALA A 3 2.73 14.60 4.91
N PHE A 4 3.33 13.75 5.73
CA PHE A 4 2.64 13.10 6.86
C PHE A 4 2.13 14.11 7.88
N ARG A 5 2.94 15.11 8.23
CA ARG A 5 2.53 16.17 9.15
C ARG A 5 1.35 16.96 8.60
N LEU A 6 1.41 17.37 7.32
CA LEU A 6 0.33 18.11 6.66
C LEU A 6 -0.97 17.28 6.59
N ALA A 7 -0.89 15.98 6.34
CA ALA A 7 -2.06 15.12 6.34
C ALA A 7 -2.71 15.05 7.73
N VAL A 8 -1.92 14.88 8.79
CA VAL A 8 -2.41 14.91 10.19
C VAL A 8 -3.05 16.24 10.52
N GLU A 9 -2.40 17.37 10.18
CA GLU A 9 -2.90 18.73 10.44
C GLU A 9 -4.24 19.01 9.74
N ASN A 10 -4.48 18.38 8.58
CA ASN A 10 -5.72 18.55 7.83
C ASN A 10 -6.74 17.41 8.06
N GLY A 11 -6.46 16.46 8.96
CA GLY A 11 -7.36 15.37 9.31
C GLY A 11 -7.55 14.30 8.21
N TYR A 12 -6.60 14.18 7.28
CA TYR A 12 -6.65 13.16 6.23
C TYR A 12 -6.03 11.85 6.70
N GLY A 13 -6.70 10.74 6.40
CA GLY A 13 -6.07 9.42 6.41
C GLY A 13 -4.95 9.36 5.36
N MET A 14 -4.00 8.46 5.57
CA MET A 14 -2.82 8.36 4.70
C MET A 14 -2.64 6.93 4.21
N GLU A 15 -2.24 6.82 2.95
CA GLU A 15 -1.70 5.59 2.37
C GLU A 15 -0.20 5.78 2.13
N PHE A 16 0.60 4.74 2.39
CA PHE A 16 2.04 4.73 2.14
C PHE A 16 2.61 3.31 2.12
N ASP A 17 3.81 3.19 1.55
CA ASP A 17 4.46 1.93 1.21
C ASP A 17 5.62 1.61 2.14
N LEU A 18 5.74 0.35 2.56
CA LEU A 18 6.80 -0.15 3.42
C LEU A 18 7.72 -1.13 2.70
N HIS A 19 9.01 -0.89 2.82
CA HIS A 19 10.09 -1.78 2.40
C HIS A 19 10.89 -2.27 3.61
N LEU A 20 11.32 -3.54 3.55
CA LEU A 20 12.21 -4.13 4.55
C LEU A 20 13.65 -3.71 4.26
N LEU A 21 14.27 -3.00 5.18
CA LEU A 21 15.66 -2.56 5.08
C LEU A 21 16.63 -3.70 5.39
N LYS A 22 17.88 -3.53 5.00
CA LYS A 22 18.99 -4.48 5.22
C LYS A 22 19.20 -4.83 6.69
N ASP A 23 18.97 -3.87 7.59
CA ASP A 23 19.11 -4.07 9.04
C ASP A 23 17.85 -4.64 9.72
N GLY A 24 16.82 -4.98 8.93
CA GLY A 24 15.57 -5.56 9.42
C GLY A 24 14.56 -4.55 9.93
N ASN A 25 14.81 -3.25 9.81
CA ASN A 25 13.84 -2.19 10.05
C ASN A 25 13.00 -1.90 8.80
N LEU A 26 12.09 -0.90 8.87
CA LEU A 26 11.20 -0.53 7.77
C LEU A 26 11.41 0.92 7.35
N GLY A 27 11.63 1.11 6.05
CA GLY A 27 11.64 2.41 5.37
C GLY A 27 10.32 2.68 4.65
N VAL A 28 9.97 3.96 4.50
CA VAL A 28 8.75 4.39 3.82
C VAL A 28 9.11 5.03 2.49
N MET A 29 8.79 4.35 1.40
CA MET A 29 9.04 4.82 0.04
C MET A 29 8.21 3.98 -0.95
N HIS A 30 7.74 4.59 -2.05
CA HIS A 30 6.94 3.88 -3.04
C HIS A 30 7.77 2.88 -3.86
N ASP A 31 8.91 3.32 -4.39
CA ASP A 31 9.74 2.52 -5.29
C ASP A 31 10.82 1.74 -4.52
N SER A 32 11.13 0.52 -4.95
CA SER A 32 12.35 -0.17 -4.53
C SER A 32 13.61 0.58 -5.00
N LEU A 33 13.58 1.12 -6.22
CA LEU A 33 14.70 1.88 -6.78
C LEU A 33 14.71 3.33 -6.28
N LEU A 34 15.88 3.78 -5.83
CA LEU A 34 16.08 5.12 -5.26
C LEU A 34 16.07 6.27 -6.28
N ASN A 35 16.37 5.96 -7.56
CA ASN A 35 16.71 6.96 -8.56
C ASN A 35 15.60 7.98 -8.87
N ARG A 36 14.32 7.57 -8.92
CA ARG A 36 13.22 8.46 -9.27
C ARG A 36 13.00 9.56 -8.24
N THR A 37 13.03 9.21 -6.97
CA THR A 37 12.68 10.13 -5.87
C THR A 37 13.89 10.76 -5.20
N THR A 38 15.08 10.13 -5.28
CA THR A 38 16.28 10.66 -4.62
C THR A 38 17.38 11.11 -5.58
N GLY A 39 17.26 10.78 -6.87
CA GLY A 39 18.30 11.02 -7.87
C GLY A 39 19.56 10.15 -7.71
N GLN A 40 19.57 9.22 -6.74
CA GLN A 40 20.72 8.34 -6.47
C GLN A 40 20.43 6.91 -6.95
N ALA A 41 21.47 6.17 -7.33
CA ALA A 41 21.35 4.77 -7.71
C ALA A 41 21.27 3.87 -6.48
N GLY A 42 20.63 2.70 -6.61
CA GLY A 42 20.51 1.69 -5.57
C GLY A 42 19.08 1.30 -5.29
N ARG A 43 18.91 0.46 -4.27
CA ARG A 43 17.61 -0.02 -3.78
C ARG A 43 17.46 0.32 -2.31
N ILE A 44 16.25 0.61 -1.87
CA ILE A 44 15.95 0.90 -0.46
C ILE A 44 16.22 -0.32 0.43
N GLU A 45 16.04 -1.54 -0.08
CA GLU A 45 16.29 -2.78 0.65
C GLU A 45 17.78 -3.00 0.99
N ASP A 46 18.68 -2.35 0.24
CA ASP A 46 20.14 -2.42 0.50
C ASP A 46 20.60 -1.43 1.58
N LEU A 47 19.71 -0.53 2.03
CA LEU A 47 19.99 0.51 3.01
C LEU A 47 19.73 0.01 4.43
N THR A 48 20.47 0.59 5.37
CA THR A 48 20.18 0.52 6.81
C THR A 48 19.37 1.74 7.25
N THR A 49 18.78 1.69 8.43
CA THR A 49 18.09 2.83 9.05
C THR A 49 18.97 4.09 9.10
N GLU A 50 20.27 3.93 9.35
CA GLU A 50 21.22 5.05 9.41
C GLU A 50 21.50 5.69 8.04
N ASP A 51 21.36 4.91 6.96
CA ASP A 51 21.59 5.40 5.61
C ASP A 51 20.47 6.32 5.14
N LEU A 52 19.22 6.12 5.58
CA LEU A 52 18.03 6.83 5.10
C LEU A 52 18.17 8.35 5.13
N LYS A 53 18.87 8.89 6.13
CA LYS A 53 19.11 10.33 6.29
C LYS A 53 19.96 10.95 5.16
N ASN A 54 20.68 10.13 4.39
CA ASN A 54 21.53 10.57 3.29
C ASN A 54 20.77 10.69 1.95
N TYR A 55 19.51 10.26 1.91
CA TYR A 55 18.68 10.22 0.70
C TYR A 55 17.54 11.22 0.80
N ARG A 56 17.76 12.42 0.21
CA ARG A 56 16.74 13.48 0.13
C ARG A 56 15.70 13.15 -0.91
N LEU A 57 14.45 13.50 -0.67
CA LEU A 57 13.31 13.23 -1.54
C LEU A 57 13.00 14.45 -2.42
N GLU A 58 12.98 14.27 -3.74
CA GLU A 58 12.46 15.23 -4.73
C GLU A 58 12.99 16.67 -4.56
N ASN A 59 14.28 16.83 -4.30
CA ASN A 59 14.93 18.13 -4.05
C ASN A 59 14.38 18.92 -2.84
N THR A 60 13.76 18.25 -1.89
CA THR A 60 13.33 18.83 -0.61
C THR A 60 14.38 18.57 0.48
N GLU A 61 14.13 19.11 1.67
CA GLU A 61 14.93 18.78 2.87
C GLU A 61 14.45 17.46 3.55
N ASP A 62 13.33 16.92 3.13
CA ASP A 62 12.84 15.63 3.63
C ASP A 62 13.71 14.50 3.13
N THR A 63 13.99 13.53 4.00
CA THR A 63 14.70 12.28 3.68
C THR A 63 13.72 11.11 3.72
N ILE A 64 14.18 9.93 3.29
CA ILE A 64 13.36 8.70 3.37
C ILE A 64 12.97 8.46 4.83
N PRO A 65 11.66 8.43 5.17
CA PRO A 65 11.21 8.27 6.54
C PRO A 65 11.42 6.84 7.06
N ARG A 66 11.70 6.71 8.36
CA ARG A 66 11.56 5.43 9.06
C ARG A 66 10.09 5.23 9.42
N PHE A 67 9.61 4.01 9.32
CA PHE A 67 8.23 3.70 9.71
C PHE A 67 7.93 4.05 11.19
N ALA A 68 8.89 3.82 12.08
CA ALA A 68 8.76 4.20 13.50
C ALA A 68 8.50 5.70 13.70
N ASP A 69 9.16 6.56 12.90
CA ASP A 69 8.99 8.01 12.99
C ASP A 69 7.60 8.43 12.47
N VAL A 70 7.11 7.76 11.41
CA VAL A 70 5.75 7.98 10.90
C VAL A 70 4.71 7.60 11.97
N LEU A 71 4.83 6.43 12.60
CA LEU A 71 3.92 6.01 13.67
C LEU A 71 3.91 6.99 14.85
N THR A 72 5.11 7.49 15.24
CA THR A 72 5.25 8.48 16.31
C THR A 72 4.59 9.82 15.96
N LEU A 73 4.76 10.29 14.72
CA LEU A 73 4.18 11.56 14.26
C LEU A 73 2.66 11.48 14.18
N VAL A 74 2.14 10.38 13.62
CA VAL A 74 0.69 10.19 13.43
C VAL A 74 0.00 9.98 14.76
N ASP A 75 0.57 9.18 15.66
CA ASP A 75 0.10 8.96 17.03
C ASP A 75 -1.40 8.65 17.13
N GLY A 76 -1.92 7.89 16.18
CA GLY A 76 -3.32 7.49 16.13
C GLY A 76 -4.33 8.57 15.71
N LYS A 77 -3.88 9.76 15.32
CA LYS A 77 -4.74 10.92 15.02
C LYS A 77 -5.57 10.76 13.75
N VAL A 78 -5.05 10.02 12.78
CA VAL A 78 -5.71 9.75 11.50
C VAL A 78 -5.55 8.27 11.10
N PRO A 79 -6.45 7.71 10.27
CA PRO A 79 -6.32 6.34 9.79
C PRO A 79 -5.13 6.13 8.85
N LEU A 80 -4.56 4.93 8.88
CA LEU A 80 -3.45 4.53 8.00
C LEU A 80 -3.87 3.35 7.11
N ILE A 81 -3.53 3.44 5.83
CA ILE A 81 -3.48 2.33 4.88
C ILE A 81 -1.99 2.06 4.62
N ILE A 82 -1.54 0.86 4.92
CA ILE A 82 -0.13 0.50 4.89
C ILE A 82 0.08 -0.55 3.82
N GLU A 83 0.73 -0.18 2.71
CA GLU A 83 1.08 -1.14 1.68
C GLU A 83 2.40 -1.86 2.02
N LEU A 84 2.40 -3.18 1.91
CA LEU A 84 3.63 -3.98 1.99
C LEU A 84 4.20 -4.22 0.59
N LYS A 85 5.43 -3.77 0.35
CA LYS A 85 6.20 -3.97 -0.88
C LYS A 85 7.24 -5.08 -0.68
N PRO A 86 6.88 -6.36 -0.82
CA PRO A 86 7.85 -7.43 -0.70
C PRO A 86 8.75 -7.50 -1.92
N GLU A 87 10.05 -7.65 -1.68
CA GLU A 87 11.07 -7.83 -2.69
C GLU A 87 11.86 -9.12 -2.39
N ASP A 88 12.39 -9.78 -3.42
CA ASP A 88 13.26 -10.95 -3.30
C ASP A 88 12.70 -12.07 -2.40
N GLY A 89 11.35 -12.23 -2.33
CA GLY A 89 10.69 -13.26 -1.55
C GLY A 89 10.57 -12.97 -0.04
N ASN A 90 10.87 -11.76 0.41
CA ASN A 90 10.88 -11.36 1.82
C ASN A 90 9.48 -11.15 2.45
N HIS A 91 8.38 -11.48 1.74
CA HIS A 91 6.99 -11.20 2.13
C HIS A 91 6.65 -11.59 3.59
N ALA A 92 7.12 -12.74 4.06
CA ALA A 92 6.85 -13.20 5.43
C ALA A 92 7.57 -12.34 6.46
N LYS A 93 8.87 -12.01 6.22
CA LYS A 93 9.67 -11.19 7.12
C LYS A 93 9.18 -9.76 7.18
N LEU A 94 8.84 -9.17 6.01
CA LEU A 94 8.25 -7.84 5.92
C LEU A 94 6.93 -7.76 6.69
N SER A 95 6.02 -8.72 6.48
CA SER A 95 4.73 -8.78 7.18
C SER A 95 4.91 -8.92 8.69
N GLU A 96 5.81 -9.81 9.13
CA GLU A 96 6.12 -10.01 10.55
C GLU A 96 6.68 -8.72 11.20
N THR A 97 7.65 -8.07 10.53
CA THR A 97 8.28 -6.86 11.04
C THR A 97 7.26 -5.72 11.15
N ALA A 98 6.44 -5.50 10.12
CA ALA A 98 5.39 -4.49 10.15
C ALA A 98 4.39 -4.73 11.30
N CYS A 99 3.92 -5.95 11.45
CA CYS A 99 3.01 -6.32 12.54
C CYS A 99 3.65 -6.15 13.92
N ASN A 100 4.96 -6.43 14.07
CA ASN A 100 5.66 -6.24 15.34
C ASN A 100 5.80 -4.77 15.69
N MET A 101 6.10 -3.90 14.73
CA MET A 101 6.18 -2.45 14.95
C MET A 101 4.81 -1.83 15.25
N LEU A 102 3.73 -2.41 14.73
CA LEU A 102 2.35 -1.99 15.03
C LEU A 102 1.82 -2.50 16.38
N LYS A 103 2.56 -3.36 17.09
CA LYS A 103 2.16 -3.76 18.45
C LYS A 103 2.08 -2.54 19.36
N GLY A 104 0.91 -2.34 19.93
CA GLY A 104 0.66 -1.21 20.84
C GLY A 104 0.32 0.12 20.15
N TYR A 105 0.38 0.20 18.82
CA TYR A 105 -0.15 1.35 18.11
C TYR A 105 -1.68 1.40 18.26
N LYS A 106 -2.20 2.52 18.73
CA LYS A 106 -3.63 2.67 19.08
C LYS A 106 -4.47 3.31 17.98
N GLY A 107 -3.86 3.73 16.88
CA GLY A 107 -4.56 4.31 15.74
C GLY A 107 -5.29 3.26 14.92
N VAL A 108 -6.26 3.71 14.13
CA VAL A 108 -6.94 2.89 13.14
C VAL A 108 -6.00 2.64 11.96
N TYR A 109 -5.84 1.40 11.54
CA TYR A 109 -5.05 1.06 10.37
C TYR A 109 -5.55 -0.22 9.69
N CYS A 110 -5.21 -0.36 8.43
CA CYS A 110 -5.28 -1.61 7.68
C CYS A 110 -3.97 -1.82 6.90
N ILE A 111 -3.77 -3.05 6.44
CA ILE A 111 -2.58 -3.43 5.67
C ILE A 111 -3.03 -3.96 4.32
N GLU A 112 -2.35 -3.54 3.24
CA GLU A 112 -2.60 -4.05 1.90
C GLU A 112 -1.31 -4.43 1.17
N SER A 113 -1.43 -5.18 0.09
CA SER A 113 -0.31 -5.54 -0.77
C SER A 113 -0.79 -6.02 -2.14
N PHE A 114 0.01 -5.79 -3.17
CA PHE A 114 -0.13 -6.48 -4.47
C PHE A 114 0.23 -7.97 -4.37
N ASP A 115 1.09 -8.34 -3.43
CA ASP A 115 1.50 -9.73 -3.25
C ASP A 115 0.52 -10.49 -2.36
N PRO A 116 -0.25 -11.45 -2.91
CA PRO A 116 -1.22 -12.20 -2.13
C PRO A 116 -0.58 -13.05 -1.03
N ARG A 117 0.75 -13.28 -1.08
CA ARG A 117 1.48 -14.00 -0.02
C ARG A 117 1.55 -13.19 1.27
N CYS A 118 1.67 -11.85 1.20
CA CYS A 118 1.56 -10.98 2.36
C CYS A 118 0.17 -11.09 3.01
N ILE A 119 -0.89 -11.04 2.20
CA ILE A 119 -2.27 -11.10 2.68
C ILE A 119 -2.59 -12.49 3.28
N ALA A 120 -2.09 -13.56 2.66
CA ALA A 120 -2.21 -14.91 3.21
C ALA A 120 -1.44 -15.07 4.54
N TRP A 121 -0.26 -14.44 4.65
CA TRP A 121 0.50 -14.42 5.89
C TRP A 121 -0.27 -13.70 7.02
N LEU A 122 -0.81 -12.51 6.74
CA LEU A 122 -1.65 -11.75 7.68
C LEU A 122 -2.87 -12.56 8.11
N ARG A 123 -3.59 -13.16 7.15
CA ARG A 123 -4.74 -14.03 7.47
C ARG A 123 -4.40 -15.12 8.48
N LYS A 124 -3.22 -15.75 8.33
CA LYS A 124 -2.79 -16.86 9.18
C LYS A 124 -2.30 -16.39 10.56
N ASN A 125 -1.52 -15.32 10.61
CA ASN A 125 -0.75 -14.94 11.79
C ASN A 125 -1.36 -13.74 12.55
N ARG A 126 -2.11 -12.89 11.86
CA ARG A 126 -2.74 -11.68 12.41
C ARG A 126 -4.16 -11.48 11.83
N PRO A 127 -5.07 -12.44 12.11
CA PRO A 127 -6.46 -12.35 11.62
C PRO A 127 -7.24 -11.17 12.18
N ASP A 128 -6.73 -10.52 13.22
CA ASP A 128 -7.25 -9.31 13.85
C ASP A 128 -7.02 -8.04 13.01
N ILE A 129 -6.07 -8.05 12.05
CA ILE A 129 -5.77 -6.91 11.20
C ILE A 129 -6.64 -6.94 9.93
N ILE A 130 -7.31 -5.82 9.65
CA ILE A 130 -8.01 -5.61 8.38
C ILE A 130 -6.97 -5.60 7.26
N ARG A 131 -7.18 -6.45 6.24
CA ARG A 131 -6.22 -6.66 5.14
C ARG A 131 -6.86 -6.52 3.78
N GLY A 132 -6.16 -5.88 2.87
CA GLY A 132 -6.60 -5.61 1.50
C GLY A 132 -5.74 -6.29 0.45
N GLN A 133 -6.35 -6.72 -0.65
CA GLN A 133 -5.64 -7.12 -1.84
C GLN A 133 -5.62 -5.97 -2.84
N LEU A 134 -4.43 -5.46 -3.15
CA LEU A 134 -4.21 -4.52 -4.25
C LEU A 134 -4.23 -5.26 -5.59
N SER A 135 -4.86 -4.66 -6.59
CA SER A 135 -4.90 -5.20 -7.94
C SER A 135 -5.16 -4.13 -8.99
N GLU A 136 -4.83 -4.49 -10.23
CA GLU A 136 -5.06 -3.70 -11.44
C GLU A 136 -5.25 -4.63 -12.65
N ASN A 137 -5.41 -4.08 -13.83
CA ASN A 137 -5.33 -4.88 -15.05
C ASN A 137 -3.85 -5.11 -15.43
N PHE A 138 -3.24 -6.17 -14.92
CA PHE A 138 -1.83 -6.50 -15.12
C PHE A 138 -1.43 -6.75 -16.58
N PHE A 139 -2.38 -6.91 -17.49
CA PHE A 139 -2.09 -7.02 -18.93
C PHE A 139 -1.72 -5.68 -19.56
N ARG A 140 -2.03 -4.55 -18.91
CA ARG A 140 -1.73 -3.22 -19.43
C ARG A 140 -0.32 -2.75 -19.10
N ASP A 141 0.07 -2.87 -17.84
CA ASP A 141 1.24 -2.14 -17.32
C ASP A 141 2.39 -3.06 -16.82
N ARG A 142 2.17 -4.39 -16.76
CA ARG A 142 3.16 -5.34 -16.24
C ARG A 142 3.66 -6.28 -17.33
N THR A 143 4.90 -6.11 -17.75
CA THR A 143 5.57 -6.96 -18.75
C THR A 143 6.42 -8.07 -18.14
N ASP A 144 6.72 -7.97 -16.86
CA ASP A 144 7.60 -8.84 -16.08
C ASP A 144 6.92 -10.13 -15.54
N LEU A 145 5.59 -10.20 -15.62
CA LEU A 145 4.81 -11.34 -15.13
C LEU A 145 4.39 -12.29 -16.26
N SER A 146 4.30 -13.58 -15.96
CA SER A 146 3.69 -14.55 -16.88
C SER A 146 2.20 -14.27 -17.09
N ASP A 147 1.66 -14.59 -18.27
CA ASP A 147 0.26 -14.33 -18.59
C ASP A 147 -0.71 -15.07 -17.66
N THR A 148 -0.35 -16.27 -17.19
CA THR A 148 -1.12 -16.99 -16.17
C THR A 148 -1.20 -16.19 -14.86
N LEU A 149 -0.08 -15.62 -14.40
CA LEU A 149 -0.05 -14.82 -13.18
C LEU A 149 -0.82 -13.51 -13.36
N LYS A 150 -0.67 -12.84 -14.50
CA LYS A 150 -1.47 -11.65 -14.85
C LYS A 150 -2.96 -11.96 -14.78
N PHE A 151 -3.39 -13.09 -15.37
CA PHE A 151 -4.79 -13.50 -15.34
C PHE A 151 -5.29 -13.73 -13.90
N LEU A 152 -4.55 -14.47 -13.09
CA LEU A 152 -4.92 -14.76 -11.70
C LEU A 152 -5.05 -13.47 -10.86
N LEU A 153 -4.10 -12.55 -11.00
CA LEU A 153 -4.08 -11.30 -10.23
C LEU A 153 -5.13 -10.30 -10.72
N THR A 154 -5.23 -10.09 -12.05
CA THR A 154 -6.25 -9.20 -12.64
C THR A 154 -7.67 -9.61 -12.23
N HIS A 155 -7.93 -10.91 -12.19
CA HIS A 155 -9.24 -11.45 -11.85
C HIS A 155 -9.43 -11.75 -10.35
N ASN A 156 -8.52 -11.30 -9.50
CA ASN A 156 -8.59 -11.50 -8.04
C ASN A 156 -8.74 -12.98 -7.61
N LEU A 157 -8.24 -13.94 -8.41
CA LEU A 157 -8.43 -15.36 -8.11
C LEU A 157 -7.59 -15.81 -6.90
N ALA A 158 -6.49 -15.11 -6.60
CA ALA A 158 -5.73 -15.35 -5.37
C ALA A 158 -6.56 -15.08 -4.09
N ASN A 159 -7.65 -14.31 -4.18
CA ASN A 159 -8.51 -13.97 -3.04
C ASN A 159 -9.20 -15.19 -2.43
N PHE A 160 -9.37 -16.31 -3.17
CA PHE A 160 -9.84 -17.55 -2.58
C PHE A 160 -8.88 -18.12 -1.53
N LEU A 161 -7.58 -17.85 -1.68
CA LEU A 161 -6.53 -18.31 -0.76
C LEU A 161 -6.26 -17.29 0.36
N CYS A 162 -6.10 -16.02 0.02
CA CYS A 162 -5.71 -14.98 0.98
C CYS A 162 -6.90 -14.36 1.73
N ARG A 163 -8.13 -14.43 1.19
CA ARG A 163 -9.39 -13.93 1.78
C ARG A 163 -9.22 -12.53 2.38
N PRO A 164 -9.02 -11.50 1.53
CA PRO A 164 -8.92 -10.13 2.00
C PRO A 164 -10.27 -9.62 2.51
N ASP A 165 -10.24 -8.64 3.42
CA ASP A 165 -11.42 -7.96 3.93
C ASP A 165 -11.90 -6.86 2.97
N PHE A 166 -10.97 -6.30 2.16
CA PHE A 166 -11.27 -5.36 1.09
C PHE A 166 -10.40 -5.61 -0.14
N ILE A 167 -10.83 -5.10 -1.29
CA ILE A 167 -10.04 -5.06 -2.52
C ILE A 167 -9.73 -3.62 -2.88
N ALA A 168 -8.45 -3.29 -3.10
CA ALA A 168 -8.01 -2.01 -3.61
C ALA A 168 -7.68 -2.15 -5.10
N TYR A 169 -8.51 -1.56 -5.98
CA TYR A 169 -8.39 -1.75 -7.42
C TYR A 169 -8.16 -0.41 -8.14
N LYS A 170 -7.23 -0.43 -9.12
CA LYS A 170 -6.92 0.75 -9.93
C LYS A 170 -8.19 1.32 -10.57
N PHE A 171 -8.48 2.60 -10.33
CA PHE A 171 -9.73 3.23 -10.74
C PHE A 171 -9.98 3.13 -12.24
N ALA A 172 -8.95 3.39 -13.05
CA ALA A 172 -9.05 3.30 -14.51
C ALA A 172 -9.42 1.89 -15.02
N ASP A 173 -9.15 0.87 -14.22
CA ASP A 173 -9.34 -0.54 -14.58
C ASP A 173 -10.54 -1.19 -13.88
N ARG A 174 -11.24 -0.48 -12.98
CA ARG A 174 -12.27 -1.04 -12.09
C ARG A 174 -13.41 -1.79 -12.80
N ASN A 175 -13.69 -1.41 -14.04
CA ASN A 175 -14.70 -2.03 -14.87
C ASN A 175 -14.14 -3.02 -15.92
N SER A 176 -12.83 -3.30 -15.88
CA SER A 176 -12.17 -4.16 -16.87
C SER A 176 -12.47 -5.64 -16.71
N THR A 177 -12.93 -6.06 -15.51
CA THR A 177 -13.22 -7.46 -15.22
C THR A 177 -14.52 -7.64 -14.43
N PRO A 178 -15.31 -8.71 -14.71
CA PRO A 178 -16.51 -9.01 -13.92
C PRO A 178 -16.17 -9.47 -12.48
N SER A 179 -14.94 -9.88 -12.21
CA SER A 179 -14.52 -10.35 -10.89
C SER A 179 -14.62 -9.26 -9.83
N ASN A 180 -14.32 -8.00 -10.14
CA ASN A 180 -14.50 -6.87 -9.23
C ASN A 180 -15.97 -6.71 -8.81
N TRP A 181 -16.88 -6.79 -9.78
CA TRP A 181 -18.31 -6.74 -9.51
C TRP A 181 -18.74 -7.94 -8.65
N LEU A 182 -18.26 -9.16 -8.96
CA LEU A 182 -18.56 -10.38 -8.20
C LEU A 182 -18.06 -10.26 -6.75
N CYS A 183 -16.81 -9.86 -6.54
CA CYS A 183 -16.25 -9.69 -5.21
C CYS A 183 -17.08 -8.71 -4.36
N ARG A 184 -17.43 -7.57 -4.91
CA ARG A 184 -18.16 -6.53 -4.20
C ARG A 184 -19.64 -6.88 -3.99
N ARG A 185 -20.28 -7.50 -4.99
CA ARG A 185 -21.74 -7.74 -4.96
C ARG A 185 -22.13 -9.03 -4.27
N LEU A 186 -21.41 -10.14 -4.55
CA LEU A 186 -21.74 -11.45 -3.98
C LEU A 186 -21.07 -11.68 -2.63
N TRP A 187 -19.79 -11.35 -2.49
CA TRP A 187 -19.06 -11.55 -1.25
C TRP A 187 -19.04 -10.33 -0.35
N ARG A 188 -19.67 -9.21 -0.78
CA ARG A 188 -19.77 -7.96 -0.04
C ARG A 188 -18.42 -7.42 0.46
N VAL A 189 -17.34 -7.70 -0.30
CA VAL A 189 -16.01 -7.18 -0.02
C VAL A 189 -16.02 -5.68 -0.29
N GLN A 190 -15.49 -4.87 0.64
CA GLN A 190 -15.37 -3.43 0.44
C GLN A 190 -14.43 -3.14 -0.72
N GLY A 191 -14.83 -2.26 -1.62
CA GLY A 191 -13.96 -1.75 -2.69
C GLY A 191 -13.27 -0.46 -2.26
N VAL A 192 -11.96 -0.38 -2.49
CA VAL A 192 -11.13 0.82 -2.41
C VAL A 192 -10.58 1.11 -3.78
N SER A 193 -10.58 2.35 -4.23
CA SER A 193 -10.10 2.72 -5.56
C SER A 193 -8.91 3.66 -5.49
N TRP A 194 -7.87 3.40 -6.27
CA TRP A 194 -6.62 4.13 -6.33
C TRP A 194 -6.17 4.35 -7.78
N THR A 195 -5.39 5.35 -8.18
CA THR A 195 -5.24 6.60 -7.44
C THR A 195 -6.12 7.62 -8.13
N LEU A 196 -6.99 8.27 -7.40
CA LEU A 196 -7.90 9.28 -7.92
C LEU A 196 -7.16 10.63 -7.97
N ARG A 197 -7.18 11.29 -9.14
CA ARG A 197 -6.44 12.53 -9.39
C ARG A 197 -7.31 13.72 -9.70
N SER A 198 -8.63 13.54 -9.66
CA SER A 198 -9.58 14.61 -9.87
C SER A 198 -10.80 14.47 -8.96
N LYS A 199 -11.46 15.59 -8.70
CA LYS A 199 -12.74 15.60 -7.96
C LYS A 199 -13.83 14.82 -8.70
N GLU A 200 -13.83 14.86 -10.02
CA GLU A 200 -14.80 14.13 -10.85
C GLU A 200 -14.66 12.60 -10.68
N ASP A 201 -13.42 12.10 -10.72
CA ASP A 201 -13.13 10.68 -10.47
C ASP A 201 -13.51 10.28 -9.05
N HIS A 202 -13.19 11.14 -8.07
CA HIS A 202 -13.55 10.92 -6.67
C HIS A 202 -15.06 10.82 -6.48
N ASP A 203 -15.83 11.78 -7.00
CA ASP A 203 -17.30 11.80 -6.92
C ASP A 203 -17.90 10.58 -7.63
N THR A 204 -17.30 10.15 -8.75
CA THR A 204 -17.70 8.94 -9.48
C THR A 204 -17.42 7.68 -8.66
N ALA A 205 -16.24 7.56 -8.07
CA ALA A 205 -15.88 6.42 -7.22
C ALA A 205 -16.85 6.29 -6.04
N LEU A 206 -17.16 7.38 -5.36
CA LEU A 206 -18.11 7.39 -4.24
C LEU A 206 -19.53 6.98 -4.68
N LYS A 207 -20.03 7.47 -5.81
CA LYS A 207 -21.34 7.08 -6.38
C LYS A 207 -21.39 5.58 -6.69
N GLU A 208 -20.28 5.00 -7.14
CA GLU A 208 -20.16 3.57 -7.41
C GLU A 208 -19.90 2.74 -6.13
N GLY A 209 -19.81 3.37 -4.95
CA GLY A 209 -19.61 2.73 -3.66
C GLY A 209 -18.16 2.27 -3.40
N TRP A 210 -17.17 2.95 -4.00
CA TRP A 210 -15.76 2.78 -3.68
C TRP A 210 -15.33 3.76 -2.60
N LEU A 211 -14.50 3.33 -1.68
CA LEU A 211 -13.65 4.25 -0.91
C LEU A 211 -12.50 4.71 -1.79
N SER A 212 -11.89 5.86 -1.48
CA SER A 212 -10.93 6.48 -2.39
C SER A 212 -9.57 6.73 -1.74
N ILE A 213 -8.51 6.33 -2.45
CA ILE A 213 -7.15 6.81 -2.27
C ILE A 213 -6.91 7.86 -3.35
N PHE A 214 -6.57 9.09 -2.96
CA PHE A 214 -6.46 10.24 -3.85
C PHE A 214 -5.14 10.98 -3.69
N GLU A 215 -4.72 11.67 -4.74
CA GLU A 215 -3.54 12.53 -4.72
C GLU A 215 -3.73 13.76 -5.63
N GLY A 216 -2.99 14.84 -5.33
CA GLY A 216 -2.89 16.02 -6.20
C GLY A 216 -4.07 16.99 -6.13
N PHE A 217 -5.12 16.70 -5.35
CA PHE A 217 -6.27 17.60 -5.13
C PHE A 217 -6.83 17.44 -3.72
N ARG A 218 -7.75 18.34 -3.33
CA ARG A 218 -8.55 18.21 -2.09
C ARG A 218 -9.97 17.79 -2.47
N PRO A 219 -10.48 16.63 -1.96
CA PRO A 219 -11.81 16.13 -2.26
C PRO A 219 -12.94 16.97 -1.65
#